data_f4d5b762729c7b9f6de667bdae04096f
#
_entry.id   f4d5b762729c7b9f6de667bdae04096f
#
_cell.length_a   1.000
_cell.length_b   1.000
_cell.length_c   1.000
_cell.angle_alpha   90.00
_cell.angle_beta   90.00
_cell.angle_gamma   90.00
#
_symmetry.space_group_name_H-M   'P 1'
#
loop_
_entity.id
_entity.type
_entity.pdbx_description
1 polymer ?
#
loop_
_entity_poly.entity_id
_entity_poly.type
_entity_poly.pdbx_seq_one_letter_code
_entity_poly.pdbx_strand_id
1 'polypeptide(L)'
;ISHNEVQELMQKADIFFFTSIAEGTPHVVLEAINNNLPVICFDICGHGDSINEQVGIKIPLSTPQQSINDFAEKITYLFNHRDVLKQMSENCRVRQEELSWDNKAKQMVSLYEKVLSQE
;
A
#
# COMPACT_ATOMS: atom_id res chain seq x y z
N ILE A 1 7.55 -3.53 21.00
CA ILE A 1 7.75 -4.54 19.95
C ILE A 1 8.85 -4.09 19.00
N SER A 2 9.79 -4.95 18.72
CA SER A 2 10.96 -4.63 17.90
C SER A 2 10.61 -4.62 16.41
N HIS A 3 11.47 -3.99 15.60
CA HIS A 3 11.33 -3.99 14.15
C HIS A 3 11.31 -5.42 13.58
N ASN A 4 12.17 -6.30 14.10
CA ASN A 4 12.21 -7.71 13.67
C ASN A 4 10.92 -8.45 13.97
N GLU A 5 10.32 -8.19 15.13
CA GLU A 5 9.02 -8.79 15.49
C GLU A 5 7.91 -8.32 14.56
N VAL A 6 7.91 -7.04 14.17
CA VAL A 6 6.94 -6.51 13.20
C VAL A 6 7.09 -7.21 11.85
N GLN A 7 8.33 -7.41 11.39
CA GLN A 7 8.60 -8.11 10.13
C GLN A 7 8.11 -9.55 10.17
N GLU A 8 8.34 -10.25 11.28
CA GLU A 8 7.86 -11.62 11.45
C GLU A 8 6.34 -11.69 11.42
N LEU A 9 5.65 -10.75 12.07
CA LEU A 9 4.19 -10.68 12.06
C LEU A 9 3.66 -10.42 10.65
N MET A 10 4.31 -9.52 9.90
CA MET A 10 3.90 -9.22 8.53
C MET A 10 4.06 -10.44 7.61
N GLN A 11 5.07 -11.27 7.82
CA GLN A 11 5.28 -12.48 7.03
C GLN A 11 4.21 -13.54 7.29
N LYS A 12 3.58 -13.52 8.45
CA LYS A 12 2.54 -14.48 8.84
C LYS A 12 1.12 -13.97 8.58
N ALA A 13 0.94 -12.68 8.44
CA ALA A 13 -0.36 -12.06 8.25
C ALA A 13 -0.84 -12.21 6.80
N ASP A 14 -2.14 -12.12 6.61
CA ASP A 14 -2.77 -12.17 5.28
C ASP A 14 -3.05 -10.78 4.73
N ILE A 15 -3.19 -9.79 5.60
CA ILE A 15 -3.55 -8.43 5.21
C ILE A 15 -3.02 -7.43 6.25
N PHE A 16 -2.67 -6.23 5.78
CA PHE A 16 -2.30 -5.12 6.65
C PHE A 16 -3.47 -4.13 6.75
N PHE A 17 -4.00 -4.00 7.94
CA PHE A 17 -5.13 -3.12 8.23
C PHE A 17 -4.60 -1.81 8.82
N PHE A 18 -4.64 -0.73 8.04
CA PHE A 18 -4.02 0.53 8.38
C PHE A 18 -5.06 1.65 8.43
N THR A 19 -5.32 2.17 9.62
CA THR A 19 -6.38 3.15 9.87
C THR A 19 -5.90 4.57 10.12
N SER A 20 -4.61 4.83 9.96
CA SER A 20 -4.06 6.17 10.17
C SER A 20 -4.59 7.16 9.14
N ILE A 21 -4.88 8.37 9.57
CA ILE A 21 -5.44 9.45 8.73
C ILE A 21 -4.54 10.69 8.69
N ALA A 22 -3.41 10.66 9.37
CA ALA A 22 -2.54 11.84 9.51
C ALA A 22 -1.07 11.46 9.36
N GLU A 23 -0.74 10.87 8.22
CA GLU A 23 0.63 10.45 7.91
C GLU A 23 1.09 11.07 6.59
N GLY A 24 2.39 11.32 6.46
CA GLY A 24 2.99 11.65 5.18
C GLY A 24 3.07 10.42 4.29
N THR A 25 4.29 9.95 3.99
CA THR A 25 4.46 8.64 3.34
C THR A 25 4.82 7.63 4.42
N PRO A 26 3.87 6.78 4.86
CA PRO A 26 4.12 5.89 5.98
C PRO A 26 5.02 4.72 5.57
N HIS A 27 6.19 4.62 6.21
CA HIS A 27 7.14 3.54 5.96
C HIS A 27 6.53 2.17 6.25
N VAL A 28 5.61 2.07 7.20
CA VAL A 28 4.98 0.81 7.58
C VAL A 28 4.15 0.23 6.43
N VAL A 29 3.52 1.08 5.63
CA VAL A 29 2.77 0.65 4.44
C VAL A 29 3.72 0.08 3.39
N LEU A 30 4.87 0.74 3.18
CA LEU A 30 5.90 0.24 2.26
C LEU A 30 6.49 -1.07 2.76
N GLU A 31 6.68 -1.22 4.07
CA GLU A 31 7.14 -2.47 4.67
C GLU A 31 6.14 -3.61 4.44
N ALA A 32 4.84 -3.33 4.53
CA ALA A 32 3.81 -4.32 4.24
C ALA A 32 3.91 -4.80 2.80
N ILE A 33 4.03 -3.88 1.84
CA ILE A 33 4.20 -4.23 0.43
C ILE A 33 5.45 -5.07 0.24
N ASN A 34 6.55 -4.73 0.91
CA ASN A 34 7.81 -5.47 0.82
C ASN A 34 7.72 -6.89 1.41
N ASN A 35 6.72 -7.15 2.23
CA ASN A 35 6.44 -8.48 2.76
C ASN A 35 5.32 -9.19 2.00
N ASN A 36 4.96 -8.71 0.82
CA ASN A 36 3.88 -9.23 -0.01
C ASN A 36 2.53 -9.24 0.70
N LEU A 37 2.30 -8.23 1.53
CA LEU A 37 1.12 -8.11 2.36
C LEU A 37 0.19 -7.05 1.78
N PRO A 38 -1.00 -7.43 1.27
CA PRO A 38 -1.97 -6.46 0.78
C PRO A 38 -2.42 -5.51 1.88
N VAL A 39 -2.77 -4.29 1.52
CA VAL A 39 -3.09 -3.22 2.47
C VAL A 39 -4.52 -2.75 2.27
N ILE A 40 -5.26 -2.60 3.38
CA ILE A 40 -6.51 -1.82 3.40
C ILE A 40 -6.22 -0.54 4.16
N CYS A 41 -6.41 0.60 3.53
CA CYS A 41 -6.13 1.90 4.14
C CYS A 41 -7.07 2.98 3.62
N PHE A 42 -7.04 4.15 4.25
CA PHE A 42 -7.75 5.30 3.69
C PHE A 42 -7.05 5.81 2.43
N ASP A 43 -7.84 6.36 1.50
CA ASP A 43 -7.33 6.96 0.26
C ASP A 43 -6.97 8.42 0.53
N ILE A 44 -5.94 8.64 1.33
CA ILE A 44 -5.44 9.97 1.72
C ILE A 44 -3.93 9.95 1.86
N CYS A 45 -3.34 11.14 1.86
CA CYS A 45 -1.90 11.33 2.12
C CYS A 45 -1.02 10.44 1.24
N GLY A 46 0.17 10.11 1.72
CA GLY A 46 1.14 9.33 0.97
C GLY A 46 0.73 7.88 0.74
N HIS A 47 -0.11 7.30 1.60
CA HIS A 47 -0.56 5.92 1.38
C HIS A 47 -1.59 5.82 0.26
N GLY A 48 -2.32 6.89 -0.03
CA GLY A 48 -3.17 6.93 -1.22
C GLY A 48 -2.37 6.81 -2.51
N ASP A 49 -1.13 7.32 -2.52
CA ASP A 49 -0.24 7.24 -3.68
C ASP A 49 0.51 5.91 -3.73
N SER A 50 0.88 5.35 -2.57
CA SER A 50 1.67 4.11 -2.49
C SER A 50 0.84 2.87 -2.81
N ILE A 51 -0.43 2.87 -2.43
CA ILE A 51 -1.32 1.73 -2.64
C ILE A 51 -2.16 1.94 -3.88
N ASN A 52 -2.09 0.99 -4.82
CA ASN A 52 -2.99 0.95 -5.97
C ASN A 52 -3.96 -0.24 -5.81
N GLU A 53 -4.90 -0.36 -6.72
CA GLU A 53 -5.94 -1.38 -6.67
C GLU A 53 -5.39 -2.81 -6.81
N GLN A 54 -4.18 -2.95 -7.33
CA GLN A 54 -3.55 -4.25 -7.53
C GLN A 54 -3.00 -4.84 -6.23
N VAL A 55 -2.61 -4.00 -5.27
CA VAL A 55 -1.98 -4.45 -4.03
C VAL A 55 -2.80 -4.15 -2.78
N GLY A 56 -3.97 -3.56 -2.92
CA GLY A 56 -4.77 -3.25 -1.75
C GLY A 56 -6.09 -2.58 -2.09
N ILE A 57 -6.78 -2.15 -1.04
CA ILE A 57 -8.06 -1.46 -1.14
C ILE A 57 -7.95 -0.12 -0.43
N LYS A 58 -8.32 0.93 -1.13
CA LYS A 58 -8.34 2.29 -0.58
C LYS A 58 -9.77 2.67 -0.23
N ILE A 59 -9.97 3.17 0.98
CA ILE A 59 -11.28 3.54 1.50
C ILE A 59 -11.37 5.06 1.56
N PRO A 60 -12.39 5.66 0.91
CA PRO A 60 -12.55 7.11 0.96
C PRO A 60 -12.76 7.59 2.39
N LEU A 61 -12.12 8.70 2.75
CA LEU A 61 -12.33 9.28 4.08
C LEU A 61 -13.74 9.88 4.16
N SER A 62 -14.48 9.50 5.19
CA SER A 62 -15.86 9.91 5.40
C SER A 62 -16.12 10.09 6.89
N THR A 63 -17.34 9.81 7.35
CA THR A 63 -17.63 9.82 8.79
C THR A 63 -17.01 8.58 9.47
N PRO A 64 -16.75 8.65 10.80
CA PRO A 64 -16.23 7.47 11.51
C PRO A 64 -17.13 6.25 11.37
N GLN A 65 -18.43 6.41 11.42
CA GLN A 65 -19.36 5.28 11.29
C GLN A 65 -19.30 4.66 9.90
N GLN A 66 -19.28 5.48 8.87
CA GLN A 66 -19.16 4.99 7.49
C GLN A 66 -17.82 4.29 7.27
N SER A 67 -16.74 4.81 7.84
CA SER A 67 -15.42 4.20 7.74
C SER A 67 -15.39 2.81 8.37
N ILE A 68 -16.01 2.64 9.55
CA ILE A 68 -16.11 1.33 10.20
C ILE A 68 -16.82 0.34 9.28
N ASN A 69 -17.93 0.75 8.68
CA ASN A 69 -18.70 -0.10 7.78
C ASN A 69 -17.91 -0.44 6.52
N ASP A 70 -17.21 0.53 5.93
CA ASP A 70 -16.42 0.32 4.72
C ASP A 70 -15.26 -0.64 4.96
N PHE A 71 -14.52 -0.48 6.05
CA PHE A 71 -13.43 -1.40 6.40
C PHE A 71 -13.97 -2.81 6.65
N ALA A 72 -15.05 -2.93 7.40
CA ALA A 72 -15.66 -4.22 7.70
C ALA A 72 -16.12 -4.93 6.42
N GLU A 73 -16.74 -4.19 5.51
CA GLU A 73 -17.21 -4.73 4.22
C GLU A 73 -16.03 -5.26 3.39
N LYS A 74 -14.93 -4.51 3.31
CA LYS A 74 -13.79 -4.89 2.50
C LYS A 74 -13.01 -6.06 3.10
N ILE A 75 -12.89 -6.13 4.42
CA ILE A 75 -12.29 -7.29 5.09
C ILE A 75 -13.13 -8.53 4.82
N THR A 76 -14.45 -8.42 4.94
CA THR A 76 -15.37 -9.53 4.66
C THR A 76 -15.26 -9.97 3.21
N TYR A 77 -15.21 -9.03 2.28
CA TYR A 77 -15.01 -9.33 0.87
C TYR A 77 -13.74 -10.15 0.63
N LEU A 78 -12.62 -9.73 1.17
CA LEU A 78 -11.35 -10.44 0.98
C LEU A 78 -11.34 -11.80 1.67
N PHE A 79 -12.01 -11.92 2.81
CA PHE A 79 -12.18 -13.20 3.49
C PHE A 79 -12.93 -14.20 2.61
N ASN A 80 -13.95 -13.75 1.90
CA ASN A 80 -14.77 -14.58 1.03
C ASN A 80 -14.18 -14.77 -0.37
N HIS A 81 -13.14 -14.01 -0.71
CA HIS A 81 -12.49 -14.04 -2.03
C HIS A 81 -10.97 -14.19 -1.86
N ARG A 82 -10.57 -15.34 -1.32
CA ARG A 82 -9.16 -15.65 -1.03
C ARG A 82 -8.28 -15.64 -2.28
N ASP A 83 -8.84 -15.94 -3.44
CA ASP A 83 -8.17 -15.85 -4.74
C ASP A 83 -7.76 -14.41 -5.06
N VAL A 84 -8.64 -13.44 -4.78
CA VAL A 84 -8.34 -12.02 -4.96
C VAL A 84 -7.22 -11.59 -4.02
N LEU A 85 -7.28 -12.00 -2.76
CA LEU A 85 -6.25 -11.68 -1.76
C LEU A 85 -4.90 -12.25 -2.17
N LYS A 86 -4.88 -13.48 -2.64
CA LYS A 86 -3.66 -14.13 -3.12
C LYS A 86 -3.07 -13.37 -4.31
N GLN A 87 -3.91 -12.96 -5.25
CA GLN A 87 -3.46 -12.18 -6.40
C GLN A 87 -2.88 -10.84 -5.99
N MET A 88 -3.50 -10.17 -5.02
CA MET A 88 -2.97 -8.92 -4.47
C MET A 88 -1.60 -9.12 -3.83
N SER A 89 -1.42 -10.20 -3.09
CA SER A 89 -0.13 -10.55 -2.49
C SER A 89 0.94 -10.75 -3.56
N GLU A 90 0.62 -11.45 -4.62
CA GLU A 90 1.54 -11.67 -5.74
C GLU A 90 1.87 -10.36 -6.47
N ASN A 91 0.88 -9.48 -6.61
CA ASN A 91 1.07 -8.16 -7.24
C ASN A 91 2.00 -7.25 -6.44
N CYS A 92 2.15 -7.49 -5.15
CA CYS A 92 3.06 -6.71 -4.31
C CYS A 92 4.50 -6.76 -4.81
N ARG A 93 4.92 -7.84 -5.45
CA ARG A 93 6.27 -7.96 -6.01
C ARG A 93 6.52 -6.92 -7.10
N VAL A 94 5.54 -6.74 -7.98
CA VAL A 94 5.63 -5.73 -9.04
C VAL A 94 5.64 -4.32 -8.43
N ARG A 95 4.77 -4.10 -7.45
CA ARG A 95 4.68 -2.79 -6.81
C ARG A 95 5.95 -2.44 -6.02
N GLN A 96 6.62 -3.42 -5.42
CA GLN A 96 7.92 -3.23 -4.77
C GLN A 96 8.93 -2.64 -5.75
N GLU A 97 8.98 -3.18 -6.95
CA GLU A 97 9.89 -2.71 -7.98
C GLU A 97 9.53 -1.31 -8.44
N GLU A 98 8.24 -1.04 -8.66
CA GLU A 98 7.76 0.29 -9.05
C GLU A 98 8.10 1.37 -8.02
N LEU A 99 8.07 1.02 -6.74
CA LEU A 99 8.37 1.93 -5.63
C LEU A 99 9.84 1.92 -5.20
N SER A 100 10.70 1.16 -5.87
CA SER A 100 12.11 1.05 -5.50
C SER A 100 12.86 2.35 -5.71
N TRP A 101 13.94 2.53 -4.96
CA TRP A 101 14.82 3.69 -5.12
C TRP A 101 15.44 3.74 -6.52
N ASP A 102 15.78 2.58 -7.10
CA ASP A 102 16.33 2.53 -8.45
C ASP A 102 15.33 3.05 -9.47
N ASN A 103 14.08 2.64 -9.37
CA ASN A 103 13.03 3.09 -10.28
C ASN A 103 12.75 4.59 -10.09
N LYS A 104 12.70 5.06 -8.85
CA LYS A 104 12.52 6.48 -8.56
C LYS A 104 13.67 7.31 -9.09
N ALA A 105 14.89 6.81 -8.99
CA ALA A 105 16.06 7.48 -9.55
C ALA A 105 15.96 7.59 -11.06
N LYS A 106 15.53 6.54 -11.74
CA LYS A 106 15.30 6.56 -13.20
C LYS A 106 14.25 7.58 -13.60
N GLN A 107 13.16 7.65 -12.86
CA GLN A 107 12.09 8.62 -13.09
C GLN A 107 12.61 10.05 -12.92
N MET A 108 13.43 10.29 -11.91
CA MET A 108 13.99 11.59 -11.63
C MET A 108 14.95 12.03 -12.75
N VAL A 109 15.82 11.13 -13.22
CA VAL A 109 16.72 11.39 -14.33
C VAL A 109 15.93 11.74 -15.60
N SER A 110 14.90 10.96 -15.89
CA SER A 110 14.03 11.20 -17.03
C SER A 110 13.35 12.59 -16.96
N LEU A 111 12.90 12.96 -15.76
CA LEU A 111 12.29 14.27 -15.53
C LEU A 111 13.29 15.41 -15.76
N TYR A 112 14.51 15.27 -15.25
CA TYR A 112 15.56 16.27 -15.47
C TYR A 112 15.92 16.42 -16.94
N GLU A 113 16.05 15.32 -17.67
CA GLU A 113 16.32 15.35 -19.10
C GLU A 113 15.20 16.07 -19.86
N LYS A 114 13.96 15.81 -19.49
CA LYS A 114 12.80 16.46 -20.10
C LYS A 114 12.82 17.97 -19.85
N VAL A 115 13.14 18.40 -18.65
CA VAL A 115 13.23 19.83 -18.32
C VAL A 115 14.36 20.49 -19.10
N LEU A 116 15.53 19.86 -19.18
CA LEU A 116 16.68 20.40 -19.91
C LEU A 116 16.41 20.50 -21.41
N SER A 117 15.66 19.59 -21.98
CA SER A 117 15.33 19.61 -23.41
C SER A 117 14.34 20.70 -23.81
N GLN A 118 13.71 21.35 -22.85
CA GLN A 118 12.75 22.43 -23.08
C GLN A 118 13.40 23.82 -23.14
N GLU A 119 14.70 23.94 -22.88
CA GLU A 119 15.41 25.20 -22.94
C GLU A 119 15.74 25.64 -24.36
#